data_16a0af540a581060aea5981f63b0a1c4
#
_entry.id   16a0af540a581060aea5981f63b0a1c4
#
_cell.length_a   1.000
_cell.length_b   1.000
_cell.length_c   1.000
_cell.angle_alpha   90.00
_cell.angle_beta   90.00
_cell.angle_gamma   90.00
#
_symmetry.space_group_name_H-M   'P 1'
#
loop_
_entity.id
_entity.type
_entity.pdbx_description
1 polymer ?
#
loop_
_entity_poly.entity_id
_entity_poly.type
_entity_poly.pdbx_seq_one_letter_code
_entity_poly.pdbx_strand_id
1 'polypeptide(L)'
;MMLNMLKGKIHRATVVQAEVDYVGSITIDEDLMDAAGILEYEKVQVADVNNGSRLETYVIAGERGSGMICLNGAAARFVSVGDKVIIMCYAQMDQDEARGFKPHVVFVDESNRVSRLTRYEKHGLLEDMA
;
A
#
# COMPACT_ATOMS: atom_id res chain seq x y z
N MET A 1 -21.94 -8.67 -13.62
CA MET A 1 -20.56 -9.16 -13.50
C MET A 1 -19.78 -8.22 -12.61
N MET A 2 -19.11 -8.77 -11.61
CA MET A 2 -18.32 -7.99 -10.67
C MET A 2 -16.85 -8.01 -11.09
N LEU A 3 -16.24 -6.84 -11.12
CA LEU A 3 -14.83 -6.67 -11.49
C LEU A 3 -14.03 -6.33 -10.24
N ASN A 4 -12.79 -6.84 -10.14
CA ASN A 4 -11.86 -6.42 -9.09
C ASN A 4 -11.11 -5.19 -9.60
N MET A 5 -11.39 -4.04 -9.00
CA MET A 5 -10.83 -2.77 -9.42
C MET A 5 -9.85 -2.24 -8.37
N LEU A 6 -8.78 -1.62 -8.81
CA LEU A 6 -7.86 -0.94 -7.90
C LEU A 6 -8.63 0.16 -7.17
N LYS A 7 -8.73 0.04 -5.84
CA LYS A 7 -9.41 1.02 -5.01
C LYS A 7 -8.44 2.08 -4.49
N GLY A 8 -7.25 1.65 -4.09
CA GLY A 8 -6.24 2.55 -3.54
C GLY A 8 -4.86 1.94 -3.58
N LYS A 9 -3.86 2.81 -3.46
CA LYS A 9 -2.48 2.40 -3.60
C LYS A 9 -1.57 3.36 -2.82
N ILE A 10 -0.60 2.79 -2.10
CA ILE A 10 0.50 3.55 -1.50
C ILE A 10 1.73 3.21 -2.32
N HIS A 11 2.30 4.21 -2.98
CA HIS A 11 3.36 3.98 -3.97
C HIS A 11 4.74 4.23 -3.38
N ARG A 12 5.57 3.18 -3.36
CA ARG A 12 7.00 3.22 -3.00
C ARG A 12 7.27 3.67 -1.56
N ALA A 13 6.47 3.15 -0.62
CA ALA A 13 6.75 3.34 0.80
C ALA A 13 7.99 2.54 1.21
N THR A 14 8.71 3.03 2.20
CA THR A 14 9.93 2.40 2.68
C THR A 14 9.63 1.47 3.85
N VAL A 15 10.05 0.22 3.76
CA VAL A 15 9.93 -0.75 4.86
C VAL A 15 10.84 -0.32 6.00
N VAL A 16 10.27 -0.10 7.19
CA VAL A 16 11.05 0.32 8.37
C VAL A 16 11.26 -0.82 9.36
N GLN A 17 10.49 -1.90 9.24
CA GLN A 17 10.65 -3.09 10.10
C GLN A 17 10.21 -4.33 9.34
N ALA A 18 10.95 -5.41 9.51
CA ALA A 18 10.62 -6.73 8.99
C ALA A 18 10.93 -7.73 10.08
N GLU A 19 9.92 -8.16 10.87
CA GLU A 19 10.12 -8.95 12.07
C GLU A 19 9.25 -10.20 12.04
N VAL A 20 9.89 -11.36 11.87
CA VAL A 20 9.22 -12.66 11.74
C VAL A 20 8.43 -13.02 13.00
N ASP A 21 8.90 -12.63 14.16
CA ASP A 21 8.31 -13.02 15.44
C ASP A 21 7.24 -12.07 15.96
N TYR A 22 6.92 -11.02 15.20
CA TYR A 22 5.87 -10.08 15.60
C TYR A 22 4.52 -10.49 15.02
N VAL A 23 3.47 -10.11 15.74
CA VAL A 23 2.08 -10.35 15.33
C VAL A 23 1.68 -9.33 14.27
N GLY A 24 0.81 -9.75 13.38
CA GLY A 24 0.28 -8.90 12.32
C GLY A 24 1.09 -9.05 11.03
N SER A 25 0.43 -8.84 9.92
CA SER A 25 1.03 -9.09 8.62
C SER A 25 1.69 -7.85 8.06
N ILE A 26 0.95 -6.74 7.94
CA ILE A 26 1.57 -5.46 7.61
C ILE A 26 0.94 -4.37 8.49
N THR A 27 1.79 -3.67 9.23
CA THR A 27 1.36 -2.50 10.02
C THR A 27 1.65 -1.26 9.21
N ILE A 28 0.62 -0.45 8.99
CA ILE A 28 0.71 0.76 8.17
C ILE A 28 0.29 1.95 9.02
N ASP A 29 1.06 3.03 8.99
CA ASP A 29 0.69 4.32 9.56
C ASP A 29 -0.75 4.65 9.15
N GLU A 30 -1.62 4.89 10.12
CA GLU A 30 -3.05 5.07 9.86
C GLU A 30 -3.35 6.28 8.99
N ASP A 31 -2.48 7.29 8.99
CA ASP A 31 -2.64 8.43 8.08
C ASP A 31 -2.51 8.00 6.62
N LEU A 32 -1.61 7.05 6.33
CA LEU A 32 -1.47 6.49 4.99
C LEU A 32 -2.67 5.63 4.62
N MET A 33 -3.20 4.89 5.60
CA MET A 33 -4.40 4.08 5.39
C MET A 33 -5.58 4.97 4.99
N ASP A 34 -5.78 6.05 5.72
CA ASP A 34 -6.88 6.98 5.43
C ASP A 34 -6.71 7.58 4.03
N ALA A 35 -5.49 7.98 3.67
CA ALA A 35 -5.22 8.58 2.37
C ALA A 35 -5.50 7.62 1.22
N ALA A 36 -5.20 6.34 1.40
CA ALA A 36 -5.39 5.31 0.37
C ALA A 36 -6.79 4.67 0.42
N GLY A 37 -7.57 4.95 1.46
CA GLY A 37 -8.87 4.33 1.64
C GLY A 37 -8.82 2.89 2.11
N ILE A 38 -7.81 2.55 2.92
CA ILE A 38 -7.60 1.20 3.45
C ILE A 38 -8.09 1.15 4.90
N LEU A 39 -8.86 0.11 5.22
CA LEU A 39 -9.34 -0.15 6.58
C LEU A 39 -8.48 -1.19 7.27
N GLU A 40 -8.46 -1.15 8.59
CA GLU A 40 -7.81 -2.22 9.38
C GLU A 40 -8.44 -3.57 9.04
N TYR A 41 -7.60 -4.59 8.94
CA TYR A 41 -7.93 -5.96 8.55
C TYR A 41 -8.28 -6.13 7.06
N GLU A 42 -8.24 -5.08 6.30
CA GLU A 42 -8.46 -5.19 4.86
C GLU A 42 -7.31 -5.96 4.22
N LYS A 43 -7.64 -6.83 3.27
CA LYS A 43 -6.63 -7.55 2.48
C LYS A 43 -5.97 -6.60 1.49
N VAL A 44 -4.65 -6.66 1.43
CA VAL A 44 -3.85 -5.88 0.48
C VAL A 44 -2.87 -6.79 -0.24
N GLN A 45 -2.43 -6.33 -1.40
CA GLN A 45 -1.33 -6.92 -2.13
C GLN A 45 -0.13 -6.02 -1.97
N VAL A 46 1.03 -6.62 -1.65
CA VAL A 46 2.27 -5.89 -1.46
C VAL A 46 3.26 -6.36 -2.51
N ALA A 47 3.84 -5.41 -3.24
CA ALA A 47 4.88 -5.70 -4.23
C ALA A 47 6.17 -5.00 -3.80
N ASP A 48 7.25 -5.77 -3.67
CA ASP A 48 8.57 -5.24 -3.30
C ASP A 48 9.29 -4.84 -4.58
N VAL A 49 9.63 -3.56 -4.70
CA VAL A 49 10.28 -3.01 -5.88
C VAL A 49 11.72 -3.53 -6.02
N ASN A 50 12.38 -3.80 -4.90
CA ASN A 50 13.79 -4.16 -4.88
C ASN A 50 14.05 -5.62 -5.27
N ASN A 51 13.15 -6.53 -4.90
CA ASN A 51 13.36 -7.95 -5.17
C ASN A 51 12.28 -8.61 -6.04
N GLY A 52 11.21 -7.87 -6.35
CA GLY A 52 10.13 -8.38 -7.20
C GLY A 52 9.14 -9.29 -6.51
N SER A 53 9.26 -9.52 -5.22
CA SER A 53 8.31 -10.36 -4.48
C SER A 53 6.94 -9.71 -4.44
N ARG A 54 5.90 -10.55 -4.52
CA ARG A 54 4.51 -10.12 -4.38
C ARG A 54 3.84 -11.03 -3.39
N LEU A 55 3.10 -10.45 -2.45
CA LEU A 55 2.39 -11.24 -1.45
C LEU A 55 1.04 -10.59 -1.15
N GLU A 56 0.14 -11.39 -0.62
CA GLU A 56 -1.14 -10.92 -0.11
C GLU A 56 -1.14 -11.07 1.40
N THR A 57 -1.66 -10.06 2.09
CA THR A 57 -1.71 -10.06 3.54
C THR A 57 -2.84 -9.13 3.99
N TYR A 58 -2.95 -8.88 5.29
CA TYR A 58 -3.94 -7.95 5.82
C TYR A 58 -3.26 -6.86 6.64
N VAL A 59 -3.97 -5.77 6.87
CA VAL A 59 -3.44 -4.54 7.44
C VAL A 59 -3.79 -4.42 8.91
N ILE A 60 -2.80 -4.01 9.71
CA ILE A 60 -2.99 -3.55 11.08
C ILE A 60 -2.68 -2.05 11.10
N ALA A 61 -3.52 -1.27 11.78
CA ALA A 61 -3.32 0.17 11.88
C ALA A 61 -2.15 0.48 12.81
N GLY A 62 -1.19 1.25 12.30
CA GLY A 62 -0.06 1.77 13.08
C GLY A 62 -0.33 3.19 13.55
N GLU A 63 0.50 3.65 14.48
CA GLU A 63 0.37 4.99 15.05
C GLU A 63 0.42 6.06 13.95
N ARG A 64 -0.51 7.01 14.04
CA ARG A 64 -0.61 8.11 13.08
C ARG A 64 0.65 8.97 13.10
N GLY A 65 1.16 9.27 11.92
CA GLY A 65 2.34 10.10 11.76
C GLY A 65 3.65 9.41 12.10
N SER A 66 3.62 8.10 12.36
CA SER A 66 4.82 7.33 12.73
C SER A 66 5.67 6.93 11.54
N GLY A 67 5.10 6.90 10.35
CA GLY A 67 5.78 6.39 9.16
C GLY A 67 5.91 4.87 9.16
N MET A 68 5.13 4.16 9.98
CA MET A 68 5.22 2.71 10.08
C MET A 68 4.79 2.04 8.77
N ILE A 69 5.71 1.27 8.23
CA ILE A 69 5.49 0.29 7.16
C ILE A 69 6.27 -0.93 7.62
N CYS A 70 5.60 -1.80 8.33
CA CYS A 70 6.24 -2.91 9.03
C CYS A 70 5.65 -4.22 8.54
N LEU A 71 6.49 -5.08 7.96
CA LEU A 71 6.09 -6.42 7.54
C LEU A 71 6.44 -7.38 8.68
N ASN A 72 5.43 -8.05 9.21
CA ASN A 72 5.59 -8.90 10.39
C ASN A 72 5.15 -10.32 10.08
N GLY A 73 5.61 -11.27 10.93
CA GLY A 73 5.29 -12.66 10.76
C GLY A 73 5.87 -13.21 9.46
N ALA A 74 5.13 -14.11 8.81
CA ALA A 74 5.59 -14.75 7.58
C ALA A 74 5.88 -13.76 6.46
N ALA A 75 5.15 -12.64 6.41
CA ALA A 75 5.34 -11.61 5.39
C ALA A 75 6.74 -10.99 5.47
N ALA A 76 7.35 -10.95 6.65
CA ALA A 76 8.68 -10.38 6.85
C ALA A 76 9.77 -11.13 6.07
N ARG A 77 9.49 -12.37 5.65
CA ARG A 77 10.47 -13.16 4.91
C ARG A 77 10.63 -12.71 3.46
N PHE A 78 9.70 -11.91 2.96
CA PHE A 78 9.69 -11.49 1.55
C PHE A 78 10.30 -10.12 1.32
N VAL A 79 10.62 -9.39 2.39
CA VAL A 79 11.12 -8.02 2.28
C VAL A 79 12.32 -7.81 3.20
N SER A 80 13.03 -6.72 2.97
CA SER A 80 14.13 -6.27 3.85
C SER A 80 13.89 -4.83 4.25
N VAL A 81 14.33 -4.46 5.44
CA VAL A 81 14.29 -3.06 5.88
C VAL A 81 15.00 -2.20 4.84
N GLY A 82 14.38 -1.10 4.47
CA GLY A 82 14.89 -0.19 3.43
C GLY A 82 14.32 -0.45 2.05
N ASP A 83 13.66 -1.58 1.83
CA ASP A 83 13.02 -1.86 0.54
C ASP A 83 11.89 -0.88 0.28
N LYS A 84 11.67 -0.58 -0.99
CA LYS A 84 10.49 0.17 -1.44
C LYS A 84 9.39 -0.82 -1.78
N VAL A 85 8.21 -0.60 -1.24
CA VAL A 85 7.05 -1.46 -1.51
C VAL A 85 5.88 -0.65 -2.06
N ILE A 86 5.07 -1.31 -2.85
CA ILE A 86 3.82 -0.76 -3.37
C ILE A 86 2.71 -1.57 -2.71
N ILE A 87 1.80 -0.88 -2.04
CA ILE A 87 0.70 -1.51 -1.31
C ILE A 87 -0.60 -1.17 -2.05
N MET A 88 -1.33 -2.19 -2.46
CA MET A 88 -2.52 -2.03 -3.30
C MET A 88 -3.72 -2.70 -2.64
N CYS A 89 -4.86 -2.04 -2.70
CA CYS A 89 -6.12 -2.63 -2.28
C CYS A 89 -7.13 -2.57 -3.43
N TYR A 90 -8.06 -3.50 -3.40
CA TYR A 90 -9.02 -3.70 -4.49
C TYR A 90 -10.43 -3.77 -3.93
N ALA A 91 -11.40 -3.42 -4.75
CA ALA A 91 -12.82 -3.55 -4.41
C ALA A 91 -13.57 -4.16 -5.58
N GLN A 92 -14.63 -4.87 -5.28
CA GLN A 92 -15.49 -5.43 -6.31
C GLN A 92 -16.55 -4.42 -6.69
N MET A 93 -16.70 -4.19 -7.99
CA MET A 93 -17.64 -3.22 -8.54
C MET A 93 -18.27 -3.80 -9.78
N ASP A 94 -19.54 -3.43 -10.04
CA ASP A 94 -20.10 -3.73 -11.34
C ASP A 94 -19.47 -2.83 -12.40
N GLN A 95 -19.71 -3.15 -13.67
CA GLN A 95 -19.05 -2.47 -14.76
C GLN A 95 -19.41 -0.96 -14.83
N ASP A 96 -20.65 -0.62 -14.51
CA ASP A 96 -21.09 0.78 -14.55
C ASP A 96 -20.39 1.60 -13.46
N GLU A 97 -20.35 1.08 -12.25
CA GLU A 97 -19.62 1.73 -11.15
C GLU A 97 -18.14 1.86 -11.46
N ALA A 98 -17.55 0.79 -12.01
CA ALA A 98 -16.12 0.73 -12.32
C ALA A 98 -15.70 1.79 -13.35
N ARG A 99 -16.57 2.10 -14.32
CA ARG A 99 -16.25 3.10 -15.35
C ARG A 99 -16.02 4.49 -14.78
N GLY A 100 -16.72 4.83 -13.71
CA GLY A 100 -16.62 6.16 -13.08
C GLY A 100 -15.72 6.19 -11.86
N PHE A 101 -15.24 5.04 -11.39
CA PHE A 101 -14.45 4.98 -10.18
C PHE A 101 -13.00 5.42 -10.45
N LYS A 102 -12.46 6.22 -9.51
CA LYS A 102 -11.07 6.66 -9.55
C LYS A 102 -10.37 6.24 -8.27
N PRO A 103 -9.24 5.51 -8.36
CA PRO A 103 -8.53 5.05 -7.17
C PRO A 103 -7.88 6.20 -6.41
N HIS A 104 -7.59 5.96 -5.13
CA HIS A 104 -6.79 6.87 -4.33
C HIS A 104 -5.32 6.45 -4.48
N VAL A 105 -4.50 7.29 -5.08
CA VAL A 105 -3.07 7.02 -5.28
C VAL A 105 -2.27 7.94 -4.38
N VAL A 106 -1.50 7.32 -3.47
CA VAL A 106 -0.74 8.03 -2.44
C VAL A 106 0.74 7.91 -2.76
N PHE A 107 1.41 9.05 -2.90
CA PHE A 107 2.87 9.12 -2.99
C PHE A 107 3.41 9.55 -1.64
N VAL A 108 4.53 9.00 -1.24
CA VAL A 108 5.15 9.27 0.06
C VAL A 108 6.58 9.77 -0.11
N ASP A 109 7.06 10.46 0.91
CA ASP A 109 8.48 10.88 0.98
C ASP A 109 9.31 9.80 1.68
N GLU A 110 10.59 10.10 1.93
CA GLU A 110 11.52 9.16 2.53
C GLU A 110 11.16 8.77 3.98
N SER A 111 10.31 9.56 4.62
CA SER A 111 9.83 9.30 5.98
C SER A 111 8.45 8.66 5.99
N ASN A 112 7.97 8.19 4.84
CA ASN A 112 6.63 7.61 4.68
C ASN A 112 5.51 8.58 5.03
N ARG A 113 5.71 9.86 4.77
CA ARG A 113 4.67 10.86 4.90
C ARG A 113 4.06 11.13 3.54
N VAL A 114 2.76 11.43 3.54
CA VAL A 114 2.07 11.76 2.27
C VAL A 114 2.71 12.99 1.65
N SER A 115 3.24 12.84 0.44
CA SER A 115 3.79 13.96 -0.33
C SER A 115 2.83 14.42 -1.42
N ARG A 116 1.97 13.51 -1.91
CA ARG A 116 1.01 13.84 -2.96
C ARG A 116 -0.13 12.82 -2.97
N LEU A 117 -1.33 13.30 -3.25
CA LEU A 117 -2.52 12.47 -3.47
C LEU A 117 -3.04 12.71 -4.88
N THR A 118 -3.35 11.64 -5.60
CA THR A 118 -4.03 11.75 -6.90
C THR A 118 -5.17 10.75 -6.94
N ARG A 119 -6.04 10.90 -7.95
CA ARG A 119 -7.15 10.01 -8.17
C ARG A 119 -7.03 9.27 -9.50
N TYR A 120 -5.84 9.21 -10.07
CA TYR A 120 -5.56 8.46 -11.29
C TYR A 120 -4.08 8.15 -11.41
N GLU A 121 -3.78 7.15 -12.28
CA GLU A 121 -2.43 6.85 -12.73
C GLU A 121 -2.41 6.91 -14.24
N LYS A 122 -1.27 7.29 -14.82
CA LYS A 122 -1.07 7.21 -16.25
C LYS A 122 0.31 6.66 -16.54
N HIS A 123 0.49 6.12 -17.73
CA HIS A 123 1.78 5.61 -18.18
C HIS A 123 2.83 6.72 -18.20
N GLY A 124 4.01 6.44 -17.65
CA GLY A 124 5.11 7.39 -17.65
C GLY A 124 6.15 7.06 -16.58
N LEU A 125 7.16 7.89 -16.50
CA LEU A 125 8.19 7.75 -15.49
C LEU A 125 7.66 8.21 -14.13
N LEU A 126 8.18 7.59 -13.06
CA LEU A 126 7.79 7.94 -11.70
C LEU A 126 8.00 9.43 -11.41
N GLU A 127 9.11 9.99 -11.85
CA GLU A 127 9.44 11.41 -11.65
C GLU A 127 8.45 12.36 -12.29
N ASP A 128 7.73 11.90 -13.33
CA ASP A 128 6.72 12.71 -14.02
C ASP A 128 5.37 12.67 -13.29
N MET A 129 5.19 11.75 -12.36
CA MET A 129 3.93 11.54 -11.64
C MET A 129 3.97 12.00 -10.19
N ALA A 130 5.14 12.02 -9.60
CA ALA A 130 5.33 12.36 -8.19
C ALA A 130 5.42 13.90 -7.91
#